data_0b7dd1655a0e15be1b680d634eb4a7d3
#
_entry.id   0b7dd1655a0e15be1b680d634eb4a7d3
#
_cell.length_a   1.000
_cell.length_b   1.000
_cell.length_c   1.000
_cell.angle_alpha   90.00
_cell.angle_beta   90.00
_cell.angle_gamma   90.00
#
_symmetry.space_group_name_H-M   'P 1'
#
loop_
_entity.id
_entity.type
_entity.pdbx_description
1 polymer ?
#
loop_
_entity_poly.entity_id
_entity_poly.type
_entity_poly.pdbx_seq_one_letter_code
_entity_poly.pdbx_strand_id
1 'polypeptide(L)'
;ALVKKTIRKYLGADPETVFDTFEAYSENAASIGQVHRASKEGKKLAVKIQYPGVANSISSDLALVKPIALKMFNLKGKDTQKYFKEVEDKLLEETDYLQELRNSQFISDKAAKISNLKFPNYYSKWTTTKILTMDWMDGIHLAQYTSLDNETQEVKNKIGQTLWDFYMFQIHGLRKVQADPHPGNFMVDEERNLIAIDFGCMKSIPKDFYHPYFELSKKENIDDIISFNRLLRELEILLPSDSED
;
A
#
# COMPACT_ATOMS: atom_id res chain seq x y z
N ALA A 1 -4.46 -2.56 27.29
CA ALA A 1 -3.74 -1.50 28.04
C ALA A 1 -2.94 -0.57 27.12
N LEU A 2 -2.12 -1.10 26.17
CA LEU A 2 -1.29 -0.28 25.26
C LEU A 2 -2.10 0.59 24.31
N VAL A 3 -3.15 0.05 23.69
CA VAL A 3 -4.07 0.78 22.79
C VAL A 3 -4.64 2.01 23.47
N LYS A 4 -5.19 1.84 24.68
CA LYS A 4 -5.77 2.93 25.46
C LYS A 4 -4.75 4.03 25.74
N LYS A 5 -3.50 3.65 26.08
CA LYS A 5 -2.39 4.59 26.29
C LYS A 5 -2.04 5.34 25.00
N THR A 6 -2.03 4.65 23.85
CA THR A 6 -1.77 5.28 22.54
C THR A 6 -2.88 6.27 22.17
N ILE A 7 -4.15 5.89 22.31
CA ILE A 7 -5.28 6.78 22.00
C ILE A 7 -5.22 8.01 22.89
N ARG A 8 -5.06 7.84 24.22
CA ARG A 8 -4.93 8.98 25.14
C ARG A 8 -3.76 9.91 24.79
N LYS A 9 -2.62 9.33 24.41
CA LYS A 9 -1.43 10.12 24.06
C LYS A 9 -1.64 10.94 22.79
N TYR A 10 -2.27 10.38 21.76
CA TYR A 10 -2.32 10.98 20.42
C TYR A 10 -3.65 11.67 20.10
N LEU A 11 -4.76 11.27 20.72
CA LEU A 11 -6.07 11.92 20.58
C LEU A 11 -6.47 12.73 21.83
N GLY A 12 -5.66 12.73 22.90
CA GLY A 12 -5.84 13.58 24.05
C GLY A 12 -6.83 13.09 25.10
N ALA A 13 -7.57 12.01 24.84
CA ALA A 13 -8.57 11.42 25.74
C ALA A 13 -8.64 9.91 25.62
N ASP A 14 -9.35 9.26 26.53
CA ASP A 14 -9.57 7.82 26.48
C ASP A 14 -10.49 7.43 25.30
N PRO A 15 -10.37 6.19 24.78
CA PRO A 15 -11.20 5.71 23.67
C PRO A 15 -12.71 5.97 23.89
N GLU A 16 -13.18 5.73 25.10
CA GLU A 16 -14.59 5.88 25.50
C GLU A 16 -15.07 7.35 25.55
N THR A 17 -14.14 8.30 25.52
CA THR A 17 -14.41 9.74 25.40
C THR A 17 -14.36 10.19 23.95
N VAL A 18 -13.41 9.64 23.18
CA VAL A 18 -13.21 9.99 21.77
C VAL A 18 -14.30 9.40 20.90
N PHE A 19 -14.62 8.12 21.11
CA PHE A 19 -15.60 7.35 20.34
C PHE A 19 -16.85 7.09 21.15
N ASP A 20 -17.99 6.89 20.49
CA ASP A 20 -19.24 6.52 21.15
C ASP A 20 -19.22 5.05 21.60
N THR A 21 -18.59 4.18 20.80
CA THR A 21 -18.17 2.82 21.17
C THR A 21 -16.76 2.56 20.70
N PHE A 22 -16.02 1.73 21.41
CA PHE A 22 -14.69 1.27 21.03
C PHE A 22 -14.46 -0.16 21.52
N GLU A 23 -14.20 -1.09 20.59
CA GLU A 23 -13.95 -2.49 20.92
C GLU A 23 -12.50 -2.68 21.42
N ALA A 24 -12.37 -3.21 22.65
CA ALA A 24 -11.07 -3.38 23.30
C ALA A 24 -10.15 -4.40 22.62
N TYR A 25 -10.73 -5.38 21.93
CA TYR A 25 -10.01 -6.39 21.15
C TYR A 25 -9.89 -5.94 19.70
N SER A 26 -8.74 -6.21 19.11
CA SER A 26 -8.54 -5.95 17.69
C SER A 26 -9.29 -6.97 16.85
N GLU A 27 -9.92 -6.51 15.79
CA GLU A 27 -10.58 -7.36 14.80
C GLU A 27 -9.57 -7.96 13.83
N ASN A 28 -8.59 -7.15 13.41
CA ASN A 28 -7.55 -7.54 12.46
C ASN A 28 -6.18 -7.05 12.90
N ALA A 29 -5.15 -7.77 12.47
CA ALA A 29 -3.77 -7.29 12.48
C ALA A 29 -3.52 -6.40 11.25
N ALA A 30 -2.68 -5.39 11.41
CA ALA A 30 -2.07 -4.61 10.32
C ALA A 30 -0.56 -4.86 10.32
N SER A 31 0.16 -4.49 9.24
CA SER A 31 1.61 -4.73 9.12
C SER A 31 2.41 -4.28 10.35
N ILE A 32 2.13 -3.09 10.85
CA ILE A 32 2.80 -2.49 12.01
C ILE A 32 1.84 -2.08 13.13
N GLY A 33 0.61 -2.62 13.15
CA GLY A 33 -0.43 -2.20 14.08
C GLY A 33 -1.59 -3.19 14.18
N GLN A 34 -2.69 -2.69 14.66
CA GLN A 34 -3.93 -3.45 14.81
C GLN A 34 -5.14 -2.57 14.51
N VAL A 35 -6.23 -3.18 14.05
CA VAL A 35 -7.46 -2.50 13.67
C VAL A 35 -8.56 -2.83 14.68
N HIS A 36 -9.20 -1.81 15.21
CA HIS A 36 -10.31 -1.91 16.14
C HIS A 36 -11.59 -1.39 15.51
N ARG A 37 -12.71 -2.00 15.86
CA ARG A 37 -14.04 -1.42 15.58
C ARG A 37 -14.33 -0.32 16.57
N ALA A 38 -14.91 0.75 16.05
CA ALA A 38 -15.44 1.85 16.84
C ALA A 38 -16.72 2.40 16.21
N SER A 39 -17.42 3.26 16.93
CA SER A 39 -18.48 4.10 16.34
C SER A 39 -18.33 5.54 16.80
N LYS A 40 -18.71 6.47 15.95
CA LYS A 40 -18.78 7.88 16.27
C LYS A 40 -19.77 8.60 15.37
N GLU A 41 -20.64 9.43 15.96
CA GLU A 41 -21.61 10.23 15.22
C GLU A 41 -22.46 9.37 14.25
N GLY A 42 -22.89 8.18 14.72
CA GLY A 42 -23.69 7.21 13.95
C GLY A 42 -22.94 6.42 12.87
N LYS A 43 -21.63 6.61 12.74
CA LYS A 43 -20.78 5.92 11.76
C LYS A 43 -20.07 4.72 12.37
N LYS A 44 -19.98 3.62 11.63
CA LYS A 44 -19.10 2.48 11.96
C LYS A 44 -17.70 2.82 11.49
N LEU A 45 -16.71 2.68 12.35
CA LEU A 45 -15.33 3.08 12.10
C LEU A 45 -14.35 1.91 12.26
N ALA A 46 -13.34 1.90 11.39
CA ALA A 46 -12.10 1.15 11.57
C ALA A 46 -11.03 2.11 12.10
N VAL A 47 -10.46 1.78 13.26
CA VAL A 47 -9.41 2.56 13.90
C VAL A 47 -8.12 1.74 13.87
N LYS A 48 -7.21 2.06 12.95
CA LYS A 48 -5.89 1.44 12.79
C LYS A 48 -4.93 2.11 13.77
N ILE A 49 -4.34 1.34 14.67
CA ILE A 49 -3.48 1.85 15.75
C ILE A 49 -2.13 1.17 15.66
N GLN A 50 -1.08 1.97 15.55
CA GLN A 50 0.29 1.49 15.44
C GLN A 50 0.78 0.90 16.76
N TYR A 51 1.56 -0.20 16.70
CA TYR A 51 2.24 -0.74 17.86
C TYR A 51 3.27 0.27 18.40
N PRO A 52 3.32 0.46 19.72
CA PRO A 52 4.29 1.39 20.31
C PRO A 52 5.73 0.96 20.02
N GLY A 53 6.57 1.92 19.65
CA GLY A 53 8.02 1.71 19.48
C GLY A 53 8.45 1.21 18.09
N VAL A 54 7.55 0.77 17.22
CA VAL A 54 7.90 0.22 15.89
C VAL A 54 8.79 1.17 15.10
N ALA A 55 8.42 2.45 15.00
CA ALA A 55 9.22 3.42 14.26
C ALA A 55 10.65 3.58 14.81
N ASN A 56 10.84 3.39 16.12
CA ASN A 56 12.14 3.54 16.77
C ASN A 56 13.02 2.28 16.63
N SER A 57 12.42 1.11 16.40
CA SER A 57 13.17 -0.14 16.27
C SER A 57 13.62 -0.42 14.82
N ILE A 58 12.97 0.15 13.81
CA ILE A 58 13.22 -0.15 12.38
C ILE A 58 14.72 -0.09 12.04
N SER A 59 15.41 1.02 12.33
CA SER A 59 16.82 1.18 11.99
C SER A 59 17.71 0.18 12.72
N SER A 60 17.44 -0.10 14.00
CA SER A 60 18.21 -1.06 14.79
C SER A 60 17.94 -2.50 14.34
N ASP A 61 16.68 -2.85 14.02
CA ASP A 61 16.30 -4.17 13.55
C ASP A 61 16.91 -4.45 12.17
N LEU A 62 16.89 -3.47 11.26
CA LEU A 62 17.56 -3.57 9.96
C LEU A 62 19.09 -3.70 10.09
N ALA A 63 19.71 -2.99 11.04
CA ALA A 63 21.14 -3.12 11.28
C ALA A 63 21.53 -4.54 11.74
N LEU A 64 20.66 -5.23 12.50
CA LEU A 64 20.86 -6.62 12.91
C LEU A 64 20.61 -7.62 11.77
N VAL A 65 19.60 -7.39 10.94
CA VAL A 65 19.21 -8.30 9.84
C VAL A 65 20.15 -8.17 8.64
N LYS A 66 20.66 -6.97 8.35
CA LYS A 66 21.50 -6.68 7.18
C LYS A 66 22.69 -7.62 7.00
N PRO A 67 23.56 -7.89 8.00
CA PRO A 67 24.69 -8.81 7.83
C PRO A 67 24.24 -10.24 7.50
N ILE A 68 23.13 -10.68 8.07
CA ILE A 68 22.57 -12.03 7.86
C ILE A 68 22.05 -12.13 6.42
N ALA A 69 21.28 -11.16 5.97
CA ALA A 69 20.74 -11.11 4.61
C ALA A 69 21.84 -11.05 3.55
N LEU A 70 22.87 -10.20 3.75
CA LEU A 70 24.03 -10.10 2.85
C LEU A 70 24.73 -11.44 2.69
N LYS A 71 24.91 -12.18 3.79
CA LYS A 71 25.55 -13.49 3.78
C LYS A 71 24.68 -14.57 3.13
N MET A 72 23.38 -14.60 3.48
CA MET A 72 22.44 -15.63 3.02
C MET A 72 22.14 -15.51 1.51
N PHE A 73 21.97 -14.29 1.00
CA PHE A 73 21.69 -14.03 -0.41
C PHE A 73 22.95 -13.72 -1.26
N ASN A 74 24.14 -13.84 -0.68
CA ASN A 74 25.44 -13.54 -1.33
C ASN A 74 25.45 -12.16 -2.02
N LEU A 75 24.77 -11.17 -1.44
CA LEU A 75 24.68 -9.82 -1.98
C LEU A 75 26.00 -9.09 -1.75
N LYS A 76 26.66 -8.66 -2.84
CA LYS A 76 27.92 -7.92 -2.82
C LYS A 76 27.78 -6.66 -3.66
N GLY A 77 28.41 -5.54 -3.22
CA GLY A 77 28.52 -4.32 -4.02
C GLY A 77 27.89 -3.09 -3.39
N LYS A 78 28.07 -1.94 -4.07
CA LYS A 78 27.56 -0.62 -3.62
C LYS A 78 26.03 -0.54 -3.63
N ASP A 79 25.36 -1.30 -4.49
CA ASP A 79 23.90 -1.28 -4.66
C ASP A 79 23.15 -1.85 -3.45
N THR A 80 23.79 -2.74 -2.68
CA THR A 80 23.20 -3.28 -1.46
C THR A 80 22.94 -2.23 -0.40
N GLN A 81 23.76 -1.18 -0.29
CA GLN A 81 23.51 -0.09 0.66
C GLN A 81 22.30 0.74 0.23
N LYS A 82 22.18 1.04 -1.06
CA LYS A 82 21.03 1.76 -1.64
C LYS A 82 19.73 0.97 -1.41
N TYR A 83 19.77 -0.34 -1.64
CA TYR A 83 18.63 -1.24 -1.43
C TYR A 83 18.17 -1.25 0.04
N PHE A 84 19.10 -1.45 1.01
CA PHE A 84 18.73 -1.45 2.43
C PHE A 84 18.22 -0.08 2.89
N LYS A 85 18.77 1.01 2.36
CA LYS A 85 18.27 2.34 2.64
C LYS A 85 16.85 2.52 2.10
N GLU A 86 16.55 2.05 0.90
CA GLU A 86 15.21 2.11 0.34
C GLU A 86 14.19 1.29 1.16
N VAL A 87 14.61 0.11 1.65
CA VAL A 87 13.78 -0.71 2.55
C VAL A 87 13.52 0.03 3.88
N GLU A 88 14.55 0.65 4.46
CA GLU A 88 14.41 1.44 5.68
C GLU A 88 13.46 2.63 5.49
N ASP A 89 13.66 3.40 4.43
CA ASP A 89 12.84 4.56 4.10
C ASP A 89 11.36 4.15 3.92
N LYS A 90 11.11 3.02 3.25
CA LYS A 90 9.75 2.47 3.09
C LYS A 90 9.11 2.06 4.41
N LEU A 91 9.84 1.33 5.26
CA LEU A 91 9.33 0.93 6.56
C LEU A 91 9.04 2.14 7.45
N LEU A 92 9.85 3.20 7.35
CA LEU A 92 9.62 4.46 8.05
C LEU A 92 8.39 5.20 7.50
N GLU A 93 8.18 5.22 6.18
CA GLU A 93 6.98 5.80 5.56
C GLU A 93 5.70 5.14 6.09
N GLU A 94 5.66 3.81 6.23
CA GLU A 94 4.53 3.08 6.80
C GLU A 94 4.22 3.48 8.25
N THR A 95 5.20 4.08 8.96
CA THR A 95 4.98 4.54 10.34
C THR A 95 4.29 5.91 10.44
N ASP A 96 4.01 6.59 9.32
CA ASP A 96 3.31 7.88 9.30
C ASP A 96 1.87 7.74 8.74
N TYR A 97 0.92 7.51 9.62
CA TYR A 97 -0.49 7.41 9.25
C TYR A 97 -1.12 8.72 8.74
N LEU A 98 -0.48 9.88 8.95
CA LEU A 98 -0.91 11.10 8.27
C LEU A 98 -0.52 11.08 6.78
N GLN A 99 0.61 10.44 6.43
CA GLN A 99 0.95 10.21 5.03
C GLN A 99 0.00 9.22 4.37
N GLU A 100 -0.34 8.13 5.07
CA GLU A 100 -1.35 7.16 4.59
C GLU A 100 -2.71 7.84 4.39
N LEU A 101 -3.15 8.69 5.32
CA LEU A 101 -4.37 9.50 5.17
C LEU A 101 -4.36 10.36 3.89
N ARG A 102 -3.27 11.10 3.65
CA ARG A 102 -3.13 11.95 2.45
C ARG A 102 -3.16 11.13 1.17
N ASN A 103 -2.46 10.02 1.14
CA ASN A 103 -2.43 9.11 0.00
C ASN A 103 -3.82 8.52 -0.26
N SER A 104 -4.49 8.05 0.78
CA SER A 104 -5.82 7.45 0.70
C SER A 104 -6.86 8.42 0.18
N GLN A 105 -6.89 9.65 0.70
CA GLN A 105 -7.80 10.70 0.22
C GLN A 105 -7.51 11.06 -1.23
N PHE A 106 -6.23 11.21 -1.59
CA PHE A 106 -5.84 11.51 -2.97
C PHE A 106 -6.30 10.43 -3.95
N ILE A 107 -6.06 9.15 -3.63
CA ILE A 107 -6.42 8.04 -4.52
C ILE A 107 -7.94 7.89 -4.61
N SER A 108 -8.66 7.94 -3.49
CA SER A 108 -10.12 7.80 -3.49
C SER A 108 -10.79 8.90 -4.30
N ASP A 109 -10.33 10.15 -4.20
CA ASP A 109 -10.86 11.26 -4.99
C ASP A 109 -10.59 11.08 -6.49
N LYS A 110 -9.36 10.71 -6.85
CA LYS A 110 -8.95 10.57 -8.26
C LYS A 110 -9.58 9.36 -8.94
N ALA A 111 -9.72 8.24 -8.23
CA ALA A 111 -10.24 6.98 -8.74
C ALA A 111 -11.78 6.84 -8.58
N ALA A 112 -12.48 7.83 -8.05
CA ALA A 112 -13.92 7.80 -7.78
C ALA A 112 -14.82 7.48 -8.99
N LYS A 113 -14.29 7.63 -10.22
CA LYS A 113 -15.03 7.35 -11.47
C LYS A 113 -14.84 5.91 -11.97
N ILE A 114 -13.98 5.12 -11.35
CA ILE A 114 -13.80 3.72 -11.73
C ILE A 114 -15.01 2.92 -11.26
N SER A 115 -15.69 2.29 -12.20
CA SER A 115 -16.88 1.50 -11.91
C SER A 115 -16.54 0.31 -11.01
N ASN A 116 -17.45 -0.03 -10.09
CA ASN A 116 -17.33 -1.15 -9.15
C ASN A 116 -16.13 -1.07 -8.20
N LEU A 117 -15.53 0.11 -8.03
CA LEU A 117 -14.46 0.37 -7.06
C LEU A 117 -14.99 1.29 -5.96
N LYS A 118 -14.77 0.89 -4.71
CA LYS A 118 -15.16 1.63 -3.50
C LYS A 118 -13.94 1.90 -2.62
N PHE A 119 -14.05 2.93 -1.80
CA PHE A 119 -13.06 3.31 -0.80
C PHE A 119 -13.76 3.68 0.50
N PRO A 120 -13.13 3.46 1.67
CA PRO A 120 -13.63 4.05 2.91
C PRO A 120 -13.48 5.56 2.88
N ASN A 121 -14.35 6.28 3.59
CA ASN A 121 -14.08 7.67 3.93
C ASN A 121 -13.06 7.72 5.06
N TYR A 122 -12.15 8.69 5.00
CA TYR A 122 -11.06 8.86 5.97
C TYR A 122 -11.32 10.11 6.82
N TYR A 123 -11.11 10.02 8.13
CA TYR A 123 -11.48 11.05 9.09
C TYR A 123 -10.25 11.71 9.71
N SER A 124 -9.83 12.86 9.17
CA SER A 124 -8.69 13.65 9.66
C SER A 124 -8.85 14.05 11.14
N LYS A 125 -10.09 14.31 11.59
CA LYS A 125 -10.40 14.70 12.97
C LYS A 125 -9.94 13.66 14.00
N TRP A 126 -9.96 12.36 13.64
CA TRP A 126 -9.60 11.25 14.53
C TRP A 126 -8.36 10.50 14.04
N THR A 127 -7.56 11.15 13.17
CA THR A 127 -6.34 10.59 12.62
C THR A 127 -5.13 11.38 13.11
N THR A 128 -4.05 10.68 13.41
CA THR A 128 -2.76 11.24 13.87
C THR A 128 -1.62 10.46 13.21
N THR A 129 -0.37 10.77 13.50
CA THR A 129 0.78 9.98 13.00
C THR A 129 0.75 8.51 13.41
N LYS A 130 -0.02 8.13 14.46
CA LYS A 130 -0.07 6.76 15.02
C LYS A 130 -1.45 6.13 15.05
N ILE A 131 -2.46 6.86 14.59
CA ILE A 131 -3.86 6.43 14.56
C ILE A 131 -4.44 6.87 13.22
N LEU A 132 -4.97 5.93 12.43
CA LEU A 132 -5.73 6.21 11.22
C LEU A 132 -7.17 5.77 11.43
N THR A 133 -8.11 6.68 11.18
CA THR A 133 -9.54 6.40 11.33
C THR A 133 -10.25 6.54 9.99
N MET A 134 -10.99 5.51 9.62
CA MET A 134 -11.75 5.43 8.37
C MET A 134 -13.07 4.70 8.59
N ASP A 135 -13.95 4.68 7.59
CA ASP A 135 -15.17 3.87 7.64
C ASP A 135 -14.81 2.40 7.84
N TRP A 136 -15.64 1.72 8.62
CA TRP A 136 -15.63 0.26 8.64
C TRP A 136 -16.30 -0.24 7.36
N MET A 137 -15.55 -0.97 6.56
CA MET A 137 -16.08 -1.57 5.32
C MET A 137 -16.51 -3.01 5.58
N ASP A 138 -17.77 -3.30 5.27
CA ASP A 138 -18.29 -4.66 5.34
C ASP A 138 -17.96 -5.39 4.02
N GLY A 139 -17.31 -6.56 4.12
CA GLY A 139 -16.87 -7.35 2.96
C GLY A 139 -15.91 -8.46 3.35
N ILE A 140 -15.49 -9.24 2.37
CA ILE A 140 -14.56 -10.35 2.52
C ILE A 140 -13.22 -9.95 1.88
N HIS A 141 -12.11 -10.17 2.57
CA HIS A 141 -10.79 -9.90 2.00
C HIS A 141 -10.58 -10.70 0.69
N LEU A 142 -9.99 -10.04 -0.31
CA LEU A 142 -9.82 -10.62 -1.65
C LEU A 142 -9.08 -11.96 -1.61
N ALA A 143 -8.11 -12.13 -0.71
CA ALA A 143 -7.41 -13.40 -0.51
C ALA A 143 -8.36 -14.55 -0.11
N GLN A 144 -9.35 -14.27 0.73
CA GLN A 144 -10.36 -15.26 1.14
C GLN A 144 -11.42 -15.42 0.05
N TYR A 145 -11.82 -14.32 -0.58
CA TYR A 145 -12.83 -14.32 -1.63
C TYR A 145 -12.43 -15.19 -2.83
N THR A 146 -11.17 -15.19 -3.23
CA THR A 146 -10.65 -16.02 -4.33
C THR A 146 -10.72 -17.53 -4.03
N SER A 147 -10.86 -17.92 -2.75
CA SER A 147 -11.02 -19.30 -2.32
C SER A 147 -12.48 -19.79 -2.30
N LEU A 148 -13.44 -18.89 -2.56
CA LEU A 148 -14.86 -19.25 -2.59
C LEU A 148 -15.23 -19.85 -3.95
N ASP A 149 -15.76 -21.09 -3.93
CA ASP A 149 -16.18 -21.78 -5.15
C ASP A 149 -17.56 -21.36 -5.68
N ASN A 150 -18.26 -20.46 -4.95
CA ASN A 150 -19.66 -20.14 -5.20
C ASN A 150 -19.89 -19.01 -6.21
N GLU A 151 -18.82 -18.36 -6.69
CA GLU A 151 -18.94 -17.22 -7.59
C GLU A 151 -18.82 -17.61 -9.06
N THR A 152 -19.64 -16.98 -9.89
CA THR A 152 -19.61 -17.19 -11.34
C THR A 152 -18.33 -16.61 -11.95
N GLN A 153 -17.93 -17.14 -13.10
CA GLN A 153 -16.77 -16.60 -13.84
C GLN A 153 -16.98 -15.13 -14.24
N GLU A 154 -18.21 -14.71 -14.51
CA GLU A 154 -18.56 -13.32 -14.83
C GLU A 154 -18.23 -12.38 -13.66
N VAL A 155 -18.60 -12.76 -12.43
CA VAL A 155 -18.28 -11.99 -11.22
C VAL A 155 -16.77 -11.94 -10.99
N LYS A 156 -16.07 -13.06 -11.14
CA LYS A 156 -14.60 -13.10 -11.03
C LYS A 156 -13.94 -12.19 -12.07
N ASN A 157 -14.43 -12.20 -13.30
CA ASN A 157 -13.94 -11.32 -14.37
C ASN A 157 -14.21 -9.84 -14.06
N LYS A 158 -15.40 -9.50 -13.54
CA LYS A 158 -15.74 -8.13 -13.13
C LYS A 158 -14.77 -7.60 -12.09
N ILE A 159 -14.49 -8.38 -11.04
CA ILE A 159 -13.56 -7.97 -9.97
C ILE A 159 -12.14 -7.85 -10.52
N GLY A 160 -11.69 -8.81 -11.32
CA GLY A 160 -10.37 -8.77 -11.97
C GLY A 160 -10.21 -7.57 -12.90
N GLN A 161 -11.24 -7.25 -13.70
CA GLN A 161 -11.22 -6.07 -14.55
C GLN A 161 -11.17 -4.77 -13.75
N THR A 162 -11.96 -4.67 -12.67
CA THR A 162 -11.92 -3.49 -11.79
C THR A 162 -10.53 -3.29 -11.17
N LEU A 163 -9.89 -4.37 -10.72
CA LEU A 163 -8.54 -4.33 -10.17
C LEU A 163 -7.52 -3.89 -11.24
N TRP A 164 -7.63 -4.44 -12.45
CA TRP A 164 -6.80 -4.06 -13.60
C TRP A 164 -6.97 -2.58 -13.95
N ASP A 165 -8.19 -2.11 -14.12
CA ASP A 165 -8.50 -0.71 -14.45
C ASP A 165 -7.96 0.23 -13.38
N PHE A 166 -8.06 -0.14 -12.11
CA PHE A 166 -7.52 0.63 -11.00
C PHE A 166 -5.99 0.75 -11.05
N TYR A 167 -5.27 -0.35 -11.31
CA TYR A 167 -3.81 -0.29 -11.44
C TYR A 167 -3.38 0.45 -12.70
N MET A 168 -4.05 0.23 -13.84
CA MET A 168 -3.75 0.95 -15.09
C MET A 168 -4.00 2.45 -14.93
N PHE A 169 -5.06 2.84 -14.23
CA PHE A 169 -5.31 4.25 -13.90
C PHE A 169 -4.19 4.85 -13.01
N GLN A 170 -3.74 4.14 -12.01
CA GLN A 170 -2.63 4.59 -11.16
C GLN A 170 -1.32 4.75 -11.96
N ILE A 171 -0.98 3.77 -12.79
CA ILE A 171 0.26 3.74 -13.56
C ILE A 171 0.22 4.80 -14.68
N HIS A 172 -0.82 4.78 -15.51
CA HIS A 172 -0.88 5.59 -16.74
C HIS A 172 -1.53 6.96 -16.53
N GLY A 173 -2.53 7.05 -15.63
CA GLY A 173 -3.23 8.29 -15.34
C GLY A 173 -2.56 9.15 -14.29
N LEU A 174 -2.20 8.56 -13.16
CA LEU A 174 -1.68 9.30 -12.01
C LEU A 174 -0.16 9.35 -11.94
N ARG A 175 0.54 8.39 -12.55
CA ARG A 175 2.01 8.19 -12.35
C ARG A 175 2.36 8.02 -10.87
N LYS A 176 1.43 7.50 -10.11
CA LYS A 176 1.58 7.19 -8.69
C LYS A 176 0.83 5.90 -8.41
N VAL A 177 1.53 4.87 -7.94
CA VAL A 177 1.01 3.52 -7.79
C VAL A 177 1.14 3.01 -6.36
N GLN A 178 0.14 2.26 -5.89
CA GLN A 178 0.25 1.44 -4.69
C GLN A 178 1.33 0.37 -4.91
N ALA A 179 2.42 0.46 -4.17
CA ALA A 179 3.60 -0.38 -4.36
C ALA A 179 3.59 -1.65 -3.50
N ASP A 180 2.51 -1.89 -2.77
CA ASP A 180 2.23 -3.14 -2.05
C ASP A 180 0.92 -3.78 -2.57
N PRO A 181 0.94 -4.49 -3.72
CA PRO A 181 -0.24 -5.09 -4.33
C PRO A 181 -0.68 -6.39 -3.63
N HIS A 182 -0.73 -6.39 -2.31
CA HIS A 182 -1.15 -7.54 -1.53
C HIS A 182 -2.68 -7.69 -1.54
N PRO A 183 -3.24 -8.90 -1.76
CA PRO A 183 -4.69 -9.10 -1.80
C PRO A 183 -5.40 -8.80 -0.48
N GLY A 184 -4.68 -8.73 0.65
CA GLY A 184 -5.18 -8.26 1.95
C GLY A 184 -5.53 -6.78 1.99
N ASN A 185 -5.03 -5.98 1.02
CA ASN A 185 -5.33 -4.55 0.90
C ASN A 185 -6.63 -4.27 0.13
N PHE A 186 -7.33 -5.35 -0.26
CA PHE A 186 -8.60 -5.30 -0.98
C PHE A 186 -9.66 -6.17 -0.32
N MET A 187 -10.91 -5.74 -0.43
CA MET A 187 -12.08 -6.51 -0.01
C MET A 187 -13.10 -6.54 -1.16
N VAL A 188 -14.04 -7.48 -1.08
CA VAL A 188 -15.21 -7.57 -1.96
C VAL A 188 -16.46 -7.46 -1.10
N ASP A 189 -17.36 -6.52 -1.43
CA ASP A 189 -18.62 -6.34 -0.73
C ASP A 189 -19.72 -7.31 -1.24
N GLU A 190 -20.89 -7.26 -0.62
CA GLU A 190 -22.05 -8.09 -0.98
C GLU A 190 -22.58 -7.81 -2.41
N GLU A 191 -22.36 -6.59 -2.92
CA GLU A 191 -22.75 -6.18 -4.29
C GLU A 191 -21.68 -6.54 -5.32
N ARG A 192 -20.62 -7.25 -4.93
CA ARG A 192 -19.46 -7.62 -5.78
C ARG A 192 -18.68 -6.40 -6.28
N ASN A 193 -18.58 -5.35 -5.49
CA ASN A 193 -17.64 -4.28 -5.76
C ASN A 193 -16.31 -4.54 -5.06
N LEU A 194 -15.24 -4.14 -5.70
CA LEU A 194 -13.90 -4.13 -5.12
C LEU A 194 -13.78 -2.93 -4.16
N ILE A 195 -13.23 -3.16 -2.98
CA ILE A 195 -12.94 -2.12 -2.00
C ILE A 195 -11.42 -2.07 -1.80
N ALA A 196 -10.80 -0.92 -1.98
CA ALA A 196 -9.38 -0.71 -1.68
C ALA A 196 -9.24 0.03 -0.34
N ILE A 197 -8.48 -0.53 0.61
CA ILE A 197 -8.48 -0.09 2.02
C ILE A 197 -7.11 0.37 2.55
N ASP A 198 -6.01 0.17 1.84
CA ASP A 198 -4.66 0.51 2.32
C ASP A 198 -3.83 1.20 1.24
N PHE A 199 -3.25 2.36 1.59
CA PHE A 199 -2.39 3.19 0.73
C PHE A 199 -1.16 3.71 1.48
N GLY A 200 -0.69 2.96 2.48
CA GLY A 200 0.52 3.29 3.24
C GLY A 200 1.76 3.34 2.35
N CYS A 201 1.84 2.43 1.37
CA CYS A 201 2.97 2.36 0.46
C CYS A 201 2.60 2.86 -0.95
N MET A 202 2.80 4.15 -1.23
CA MET A 202 2.58 4.74 -2.55
C MET A 202 3.89 5.20 -3.18
N LYS A 203 4.16 4.82 -4.44
CA LYS A 203 5.33 5.27 -5.20
C LYS A 203 4.95 6.12 -6.39
N SER A 204 5.65 7.23 -6.57
CA SER A 204 5.59 8.02 -7.81
C SER A 204 6.45 7.34 -8.87
N ILE A 205 5.95 7.29 -10.10
CA ILE A 205 6.67 6.76 -11.26
C ILE A 205 7.35 7.96 -11.96
N PRO A 206 8.69 8.05 -11.93
CA PRO A 206 9.42 9.13 -12.58
C PRO A 206 9.20 9.15 -14.09
N LYS A 207 9.24 10.33 -14.71
CA LYS A 207 9.02 10.46 -16.16
C LYS A 207 10.13 9.81 -16.98
N ASP A 208 11.35 9.92 -16.52
CA ASP A 208 12.57 9.34 -17.10
C ASP A 208 12.60 7.82 -17.02
N PHE A 209 11.89 7.23 -16.05
CA PHE A 209 11.63 5.78 -16.00
C PHE A 209 10.42 5.39 -16.86
N TYR A 210 9.30 6.12 -16.74
CA TYR A 210 8.03 5.71 -17.35
C TYR A 210 8.12 5.60 -18.88
N HIS A 211 8.64 6.64 -19.54
CA HIS A 211 8.65 6.68 -21.00
C HIS A 211 9.51 5.56 -21.59
N PRO A 212 10.80 5.41 -21.26
CA PRO A 212 11.61 4.35 -21.84
C PRO A 212 11.09 2.96 -21.46
N TYR A 213 10.54 2.78 -20.24
CA TYR A 213 10.01 1.47 -19.82
C TYR A 213 8.82 1.02 -20.69
N PHE A 214 7.84 1.89 -20.95
CA PHE A 214 6.69 1.54 -21.78
C PHE A 214 7.01 1.58 -23.29
N GLU A 215 8.03 2.30 -23.72
CA GLU A 215 8.55 2.20 -25.09
C GLU A 215 9.18 0.83 -25.38
N LEU A 216 9.79 0.17 -24.38
CA LEU A 216 10.35 -1.18 -24.55
C LEU A 216 9.29 -2.21 -25.00
N SER A 217 8.04 -2.05 -24.61
CA SER A 217 6.94 -2.99 -24.95
C SER A 217 6.38 -2.80 -26.38
N LYS A 218 6.77 -1.73 -27.08
CA LYS A 218 6.31 -1.48 -28.43
C LYS A 218 7.04 -2.39 -29.43
N LYS A 219 6.27 -3.01 -30.32
CA LYS A 219 6.79 -3.94 -31.32
C LYS A 219 7.91 -3.32 -32.17
N GLU A 220 7.76 -2.06 -32.57
CA GLU A 220 8.75 -1.30 -33.33
C GLU A 220 10.13 -1.19 -32.66
N ASN A 221 10.13 -1.10 -31.32
CA ASN A 221 11.38 -1.04 -30.55
C ASN A 221 11.93 -2.46 -30.26
N ILE A 222 11.05 -3.46 -30.10
CA ILE A 222 11.47 -4.87 -29.90
C ILE A 222 12.17 -5.40 -31.17
N ASP A 223 11.65 -5.03 -32.35
CA ASP A 223 12.18 -5.48 -33.64
C ASP A 223 13.45 -4.69 -34.06
N ASP A 224 13.78 -3.56 -33.40
CA ASP A 224 14.99 -2.75 -33.62
C ASP A 224 15.95 -2.82 -32.43
N ILE A 225 16.97 -3.66 -32.54
CA ILE A 225 17.98 -3.90 -31.49
C ILE A 225 18.70 -2.64 -31.03
N ILE A 226 18.89 -1.66 -31.91
CA ILE A 226 19.55 -0.40 -31.58
C ILE A 226 18.67 0.45 -30.67
N SER A 227 17.40 0.61 -31.04
CA SER A 227 16.42 1.32 -30.21
C SER A 227 16.17 0.61 -28.90
N PHE A 228 16.10 -0.72 -28.88
CA PHE A 228 15.92 -1.53 -27.69
C PHE A 228 17.08 -1.34 -26.71
N ASN A 229 18.32 -1.50 -27.15
CA ASN A 229 19.53 -1.31 -26.34
C ASN A 229 19.64 0.13 -25.80
N ARG A 230 19.28 1.15 -26.61
CA ARG A 230 19.25 2.54 -26.16
C ARG A 230 18.27 2.72 -24.98
N LEU A 231 17.05 2.18 -25.06
CA LEU A 231 16.05 2.24 -24.00
C LEU A 231 16.52 1.50 -22.73
N LEU A 232 17.17 0.34 -22.87
CA LEU A 232 17.75 -0.39 -21.75
C LEU A 232 18.85 0.41 -21.04
N ARG A 233 19.66 1.17 -21.80
CA ARG A 233 20.68 2.07 -21.23
C ARG A 233 20.04 3.28 -20.52
N GLU A 234 19.00 3.87 -21.10
CA GLU A 234 18.24 4.96 -20.45
C GLU A 234 17.63 4.52 -19.11
N LEU A 235 17.22 3.25 -18.99
CA LEU A 235 16.69 2.65 -17.77
C LEU A 235 17.77 2.15 -16.81
N GLU A 236 19.06 2.31 -17.15
CA GLU A 236 20.19 1.76 -16.39
C GLU A 236 20.14 0.22 -16.21
N ILE A 237 19.41 -0.49 -17.09
CA ILE A 237 19.37 -1.96 -17.13
C ILE A 237 20.64 -2.49 -17.81
N LEU A 238 21.06 -1.86 -18.92
CA LEU A 238 22.38 -2.05 -19.52
C LEU A 238 23.31 -0.95 -19.04
N LEU A 239 24.39 -1.34 -18.39
CA LEU A 239 25.42 -0.42 -17.92
C LEU A 239 26.46 -0.16 -19.02
N PRO A 240 27.24 0.96 -18.95
CA PRO A 240 28.30 1.25 -19.92
C PRO A 240 29.39 0.18 -19.99
N SER A 241 29.52 -0.65 -18.95
CA SER A 241 30.48 -1.76 -18.87
C SER A 241 29.97 -3.07 -19.46
N ASP A 242 28.71 -3.15 -19.82
CA ASP A 242 28.12 -4.38 -20.33
C ASP A 242 28.40 -4.51 -21.81
N SER A 243 28.75 -5.74 -22.25
CA SER A 243 28.97 -6.06 -23.68
C SER A 243 27.63 -5.98 -24.43
N GLU A 244 27.73 -5.74 -25.74
CA GLU A 244 26.53 -5.72 -26.62
C GLU A 244 26.14 -7.12 -27.12
N ASP A 245 26.83 -8.18 -26.63
CA ASP A 245 26.62 -9.59 -27.00
C ASP A 245 25.52 -10.26 -26.15
#